data_9c6533fadc23f38d249a47f16b879d74
#
_entry.id   9c6533fadc23f38d249a47f16b879d74
#
_cell.length_a   1.000
_cell.length_b   1.000
_cell.length_c   1.000
_cell.angle_alpha   90.00
_cell.angle_beta   90.00
_cell.angle_gamma   90.00
#
_symmetry.space_group_name_H-M   'P 1'
#
loop_
_entity.id
_entity.type
_entity.pdbx_description
1 polymer ?
#
loop_
_entity_poly.entity_id
_entity_poly.type
_entity_poly.pdbx_seq_one_letter_code
_entity_poly.pdbx_strand_id
1 'polypeptide(L)'
;MATITTSGIESAYGATAFPSTDAIPDALVHSQSRVSAVIEGDSPALHVPYIATQSTAQIVKEGDAIPEGGAAASEMIVYTRKVASIETITNEAKSSEQMTQMLTASLNTAIMDKANAVFLQNPKPSGETSPTGLFNLDNVNTGTLSGSLDAIVEGIAAISSKGGTPTSIIMNHGTWAKLLLLKYKDGRPMIAPSVADSPTPMLYGLPVVLTKAAPESKLLINDANEVISAVGSVKLNGSEDAEFSKDKYMLRGTFRLGWGVIHPDRLAVITVTTSPTE
;
A
#
# COMPACT_ATOMS: atom_id res chain seq x y z
N MET A 1 7.71 33.90 6.80
CA MET A 1 6.76 32.79 6.65
C MET A 1 5.58 33.35 5.84
N ALA A 2 5.31 32.81 4.69
CA ALA A 2 4.15 33.22 3.89
C ALA A 2 2.91 32.53 4.50
N THR A 3 1.97 33.33 4.97
CA THR A 3 0.67 32.84 5.45
C THR A 3 -0.17 32.49 4.23
N ILE A 4 -0.50 31.22 4.06
CA ILE A 4 -1.46 30.78 3.04
C ILE A 4 -2.85 31.19 3.53
N THR A 5 -3.42 32.21 2.92
CA THR A 5 -4.79 32.66 3.21
C THR A 5 -5.75 31.96 2.25
N THR A 6 -6.89 31.52 2.78
CA THR A 6 -7.97 30.87 2.02
C THR A 6 -8.68 31.77 1.01
N SER A 7 -8.34 33.06 0.95
CA SER A 7 -8.93 34.05 0.05
C SER A 7 -8.62 33.87 -1.46
N GLY A 8 -7.87 32.82 -1.82
CA GLY A 8 -7.55 32.48 -3.22
C GLY A 8 -8.22 31.18 -3.72
N ILE A 9 -9.02 30.52 -2.89
CA ILE A 9 -9.72 29.27 -3.26
C ILE A 9 -11.22 29.57 -3.33
N GLU A 10 -11.63 30.27 -4.36
CA GLU A 10 -13.04 30.36 -4.73
C GLU A 10 -13.44 29.05 -5.45
N SER A 11 -13.80 28.01 -4.69
CA SER A 11 -14.53 26.90 -5.27
C SER A 11 -16.01 27.29 -5.29
N ALA A 12 -16.51 27.65 -6.44
CA ALA A 12 -17.91 28.03 -6.65
C ALA A 12 -18.94 26.92 -6.33
N TYR A 13 -18.49 25.71 -5.93
CA TYR A 13 -19.34 24.55 -5.66
C TYR A 13 -18.88 23.63 -4.51
N GLY A 14 -18.22 24.14 -3.50
CA GLY A 14 -18.00 23.38 -2.25
C GLY A 14 -17.24 22.04 -2.33
N ALA A 15 -16.65 21.70 -3.48
CA ALA A 15 -15.86 20.48 -3.66
C ALA A 15 -14.40 20.84 -3.85
N THR A 16 -13.55 20.43 -2.91
CA THR A 16 -12.10 20.60 -3.02
C THR A 16 -11.43 19.24 -3.28
N ALA A 17 -10.58 19.16 -4.29
CA ALA A 17 -9.80 17.98 -4.61
C ALA A 17 -8.33 18.23 -4.31
N PHE A 18 -7.71 17.35 -3.53
CA PHE A 18 -6.29 17.41 -3.21
C PHE A 18 -5.57 16.21 -3.84
N PRO A 19 -4.33 16.39 -4.34
CA PRO A 19 -3.48 15.24 -4.67
C PRO A 19 -3.43 14.28 -3.48
N SER A 20 -3.50 12.98 -3.74
CA SER A 20 -3.49 11.99 -2.66
C SER A 20 -2.16 11.99 -1.88
N THR A 21 -1.06 12.34 -2.54
CA THR A 21 0.26 12.54 -1.92
C THR A 21 0.29 13.65 -0.88
N ASP A 22 -0.56 14.68 -1.02
CA ASP A 22 -0.61 15.82 -0.12
C ASP A 22 -1.60 15.60 1.02
N ALA A 23 -2.74 14.94 0.71
CA ALA A 23 -3.80 14.67 1.67
C ALA A 23 -3.53 13.45 2.57
N ILE A 24 -2.91 12.41 2.02
CA ILE A 24 -2.60 11.14 2.69
C ILE A 24 -1.20 10.64 2.29
N PRO A 25 -0.11 11.39 2.59
CA PRO A 25 1.24 11.06 2.15
C PRO A 25 1.72 9.69 2.65
N ASP A 26 1.30 9.28 3.83
CA ASP A 26 1.71 8.03 4.48
C ASP A 26 0.88 6.80 4.03
N ALA A 27 0.02 6.95 3.02
CA ALA A 27 -0.70 5.81 2.48
C ALA A 27 0.26 4.81 1.81
N LEU A 28 0.15 3.54 2.20
CA LEU A 28 1.06 2.47 1.76
C LEU A 28 1.09 2.30 0.24
N VAL A 29 0.02 2.63 -0.45
CA VAL A 29 -0.03 2.58 -1.91
C VAL A 29 1.02 3.47 -2.57
N HIS A 30 1.44 4.58 -1.94
CA HIS A 30 2.47 5.46 -2.49
C HIS A 30 3.89 4.93 -2.30
N SER A 31 4.15 4.28 -1.16
CA SER A 31 5.49 3.81 -0.79
C SER A 31 5.74 2.33 -1.13
N GLN A 32 4.68 1.51 -1.23
CA GLN A 32 4.78 0.06 -1.40
C GLN A 32 4.32 -0.42 -2.77
N SER A 33 4.07 0.50 -3.70
CA SER A 33 3.76 0.20 -5.10
C SER A 33 4.29 1.27 -6.04
N ARG A 34 4.37 0.92 -7.32
CA ARG A 34 4.66 1.85 -8.40
C ARG A 34 3.36 2.48 -8.88
N VAL A 35 3.16 3.76 -8.56
CA VAL A 35 2.01 4.51 -9.08
C VAL A 35 2.23 4.75 -10.58
N SER A 36 1.44 4.09 -11.41
CA SER A 36 1.59 4.11 -12.88
C SER A 36 0.47 4.88 -13.57
N ALA A 37 -0.62 5.16 -12.89
CA ALA A 37 -1.74 5.90 -13.46
C ALA A 37 -2.46 6.76 -12.42
N VAL A 38 -3.06 7.84 -12.90
CA VAL A 38 -3.95 8.69 -12.10
C VAL A 38 -5.39 8.38 -12.48
N ILE A 39 -6.24 8.18 -11.47
CA ILE A 39 -7.66 7.92 -11.69
C ILE A 39 -8.39 9.25 -11.85
N GLU A 40 -8.89 9.49 -13.04
CA GLU A 40 -9.77 10.64 -13.32
C GLU A 40 -11.23 10.25 -13.09
N GLY A 41 -11.94 11.09 -12.36
CA GLY A 41 -13.35 10.85 -12.07
C GLY A 41 -13.60 9.61 -11.21
N ASP A 42 -14.56 8.79 -11.62
CA ASP A 42 -15.00 7.56 -10.94
C ASP A 42 -14.73 6.30 -11.82
N SER A 43 -13.66 6.30 -12.62
CA SER A 43 -13.31 5.18 -13.51
C SER A 43 -13.22 3.86 -12.72
N PRO A 44 -13.99 2.81 -13.09
CA PRO A 44 -14.04 1.55 -12.36
C PRO A 44 -12.81 0.68 -12.58
N ALA A 45 -12.14 0.83 -13.72
CA ALA A 45 -10.95 0.09 -14.11
C ALA A 45 -10.07 0.94 -15.01
N LEU A 46 -8.78 0.64 -15.02
CA LEU A 46 -7.76 1.25 -15.88
C LEU A 46 -6.93 0.16 -16.53
N HIS A 47 -6.55 0.38 -17.78
CA HIS A 47 -5.68 -0.49 -18.53
C HIS A 47 -4.23 0.01 -18.40
N VAL A 48 -3.35 -0.83 -17.87
CA VAL A 48 -1.94 -0.50 -17.68
C VAL A 48 -1.10 -1.45 -18.51
N PRO A 49 -0.40 -0.96 -19.55
CA PRO A 49 0.48 -1.80 -20.35
C PRO A 49 1.74 -2.19 -19.56
N TYR A 50 2.19 -3.41 -19.73
CA TYR A 50 3.45 -3.90 -19.16
C TYR A 50 4.15 -4.88 -20.10
N ILE A 51 5.44 -5.14 -19.87
CA ILE A 51 6.21 -6.12 -20.62
C ILE A 51 6.09 -7.47 -19.92
N ALA A 52 5.33 -8.39 -20.52
CA ALA A 52 5.10 -9.72 -19.98
C ALA A 52 6.32 -10.64 -20.15
N THR A 53 7.03 -10.50 -21.27
CA THR A 53 8.26 -11.24 -21.53
C THR A 53 9.36 -10.26 -21.87
N GLN A 54 10.44 -10.29 -21.10
CA GLN A 54 11.59 -9.43 -21.34
C GLN A 54 12.36 -9.91 -22.57
N SER A 55 12.99 -8.97 -23.28
CA SER A 55 13.88 -9.27 -24.39
C SER A 55 15.09 -10.05 -23.90
N THR A 56 15.48 -11.09 -24.66
CA THR A 56 16.72 -11.83 -24.44
C THR A 56 17.85 -11.26 -25.23
N ALA A 57 18.97 -10.95 -24.58
CA ALA A 57 20.20 -10.54 -25.25
C ALA A 57 21.09 -11.76 -25.53
N GLN A 58 21.77 -11.75 -26.68
CA GLN A 58 22.72 -12.79 -27.07
C GLN A 58 24.08 -12.16 -27.43
N ILE A 59 25.15 -12.90 -27.20
CA ILE A 59 26.49 -12.50 -27.65
C ILE A 59 26.60 -12.88 -29.13
N VAL A 60 26.81 -11.86 -29.98
CA VAL A 60 26.91 -12.02 -31.42
C VAL A 60 28.34 -11.72 -31.83
N LYS A 61 28.91 -12.53 -32.76
CA LYS A 61 30.22 -12.27 -33.34
C LYS A 61 30.14 -11.14 -34.37
N GLU A 62 31.25 -10.48 -34.59
CA GLU A 62 31.36 -9.45 -35.62
C GLU A 62 31.00 -10.02 -37.02
N GLY A 63 30.03 -9.38 -37.66
CA GLY A 63 29.52 -9.80 -38.98
C GLY A 63 28.33 -10.77 -38.95
N ASP A 64 27.95 -11.31 -37.80
CA ASP A 64 26.78 -12.18 -37.69
C ASP A 64 25.48 -11.37 -37.52
N ALA A 65 24.34 -11.93 -37.96
CA ALA A 65 23.05 -11.32 -37.80
C ALA A 65 22.64 -11.29 -36.30
N ILE A 66 22.15 -10.15 -35.82
CA ILE A 66 21.64 -10.01 -34.46
C ILE A 66 20.22 -10.59 -34.40
N PRO A 67 19.98 -11.64 -33.60
CA PRO A 67 18.64 -12.22 -33.45
C PRO A 67 17.70 -11.28 -32.70
N GLU A 68 16.42 -11.33 -33.06
CA GLU A 68 15.39 -10.55 -32.34
C GLU A 68 15.22 -11.05 -30.91
N GLY A 69 15.12 -10.12 -29.97
CA GLY A 69 15.06 -10.42 -28.54
C GLY A 69 13.73 -10.98 -28.03
N GLY A 70 12.63 -10.95 -28.83
CA GLY A 70 11.36 -11.59 -28.52
C GLY A 70 10.57 -10.98 -27.37
N ALA A 71 10.70 -9.68 -27.10
CA ALA A 71 9.89 -9.01 -26.08
C ALA A 71 8.40 -9.05 -26.42
N ALA A 72 7.55 -9.38 -25.42
CA ALA A 72 6.10 -9.35 -25.57
C ALA A 72 5.49 -8.34 -24.59
N ALA A 73 4.71 -7.40 -25.13
CA ALA A 73 3.87 -6.51 -24.34
C ALA A 73 2.53 -7.16 -24.00
N SER A 74 2.00 -6.88 -22.83
CA SER A 74 0.68 -7.28 -22.39
C SER A 74 -0.01 -6.12 -21.66
N GLU A 75 -1.26 -6.28 -21.31
CA GLU A 75 -2.05 -5.29 -20.62
C GLU A 75 -2.68 -5.89 -19.36
N MET A 76 -2.61 -5.14 -18.25
CA MET A 76 -3.25 -5.50 -17.00
C MET A 76 -4.42 -4.57 -16.75
N ILE A 77 -5.57 -5.15 -16.41
CA ILE A 77 -6.73 -4.37 -15.96
C ILE A 77 -6.62 -4.15 -14.46
N VAL A 78 -6.42 -2.91 -14.06
CA VAL A 78 -6.38 -2.49 -12.66
C VAL A 78 -7.77 -2.02 -12.25
N TYR A 79 -8.48 -2.85 -11.50
CA TYR A 79 -9.78 -2.48 -10.94
C TYR A 79 -9.62 -1.49 -9.80
N THR A 80 -10.55 -0.55 -9.66
CA THR A 80 -10.47 0.50 -8.65
C THR A 80 -11.54 0.34 -7.57
N ARG A 81 -11.20 0.74 -6.36
CA ARG A 81 -12.11 0.80 -5.20
C ARG A 81 -12.24 2.23 -4.71
N LYS A 82 -13.44 2.58 -4.28
CA LYS A 82 -13.75 3.87 -3.65
C LYS A 82 -13.79 3.68 -2.13
N VAL A 83 -12.96 4.43 -1.45
CA VAL A 83 -13.00 4.59 0.02
C VAL A 83 -13.70 5.91 0.29
N ALA A 84 -14.67 5.91 1.20
CA ALA A 84 -15.41 7.11 1.55
C ALA A 84 -15.72 7.12 3.04
N SER A 85 -15.76 8.31 3.63
CA SER A 85 -16.22 8.57 4.98
C SER A 85 -17.06 9.84 5.01
N ILE A 86 -17.99 9.90 5.94
CA ILE A 86 -18.84 11.07 6.18
C ILE A 86 -18.81 11.38 7.67
N GLU A 87 -18.54 12.65 7.98
CA GLU A 87 -18.61 13.19 9.33
C GLU A 87 -19.69 14.28 9.38
N THR A 88 -20.41 14.32 10.51
CA THR A 88 -21.49 15.28 10.72
C THR A 88 -21.17 16.14 11.93
N ILE A 89 -21.26 17.46 11.78
CA ILE A 89 -21.08 18.43 12.86
C ILE A 89 -22.25 19.42 12.91
N THR A 90 -22.45 20.06 14.04
CA THR A 90 -23.40 21.17 14.16
C THR A 90 -22.86 22.42 13.49
N ASN A 91 -23.72 23.30 12.99
CA ASN A 91 -23.31 24.57 12.39
C ASN A 91 -22.58 25.47 13.38
N GLU A 92 -22.89 25.37 14.69
CA GLU A 92 -22.15 26.06 15.74
C GLU A 92 -20.67 25.58 15.80
N ALA A 93 -20.43 24.26 15.74
CA ALA A 93 -19.08 23.70 15.74
C ALA A 93 -18.32 24.04 14.44
N LYS A 94 -19.01 24.10 13.29
CA LYS A 94 -18.45 24.53 12.00
C LYS A 94 -17.91 25.97 12.04
N SER A 95 -18.52 26.86 12.85
CA SER A 95 -18.05 28.24 12.98
C SER A 95 -16.63 28.36 13.55
N SER A 96 -16.11 27.29 14.18
CA SER A 96 -14.73 27.19 14.64
C SER A 96 -13.83 26.61 13.52
N GLU A 97 -12.93 27.42 12.99
CA GLU A 97 -11.94 27.01 11.99
C GLU A 97 -11.07 25.85 12.49
N GLN A 98 -10.67 25.87 13.77
CA GLN A 98 -9.88 24.81 14.37
C GLN A 98 -10.63 23.48 14.38
N MET A 99 -11.93 23.46 14.66
CA MET A 99 -12.74 22.24 14.64
C MET A 99 -12.84 21.67 13.24
N THR A 100 -13.02 22.52 12.22
CA THR A 100 -13.08 22.09 10.82
C THR A 100 -11.75 21.48 10.36
N GLN A 101 -10.61 22.05 10.76
CA GLN A 101 -9.29 21.49 10.46
C GLN A 101 -9.09 20.13 11.15
N MET A 102 -9.44 20.00 12.43
CA MET A 102 -9.36 18.72 13.15
C MET A 102 -10.24 17.65 12.52
N LEU A 103 -11.42 18.00 12.07
CA LEU A 103 -12.33 17.07 11.41
C LEU A 103 -11.79 16.60 10.06
N THR A 104 -11.23 17.52 9.27
CA THR A 104 -10.59 17.18 7.99
C THR A 104 -9.40 16.25 8.20
N ALA A 105 -8.56 16.50 9.20
CA ALA A 105 -7.42 15.63 9.54
C ALA A 105 -7.90 14.23 9.99
N SER A 106 -8.95 14.17 10.83
CA SER A 106 -9.57 12.91 11.23
C SER A 106 -10.12 12.11 10.06
N LEU A 107 -10.81 12.80 9.13
CA LEU A 107 -11.37 12.19 7.94
C LEU A 107 -10.27 11.64 7.01
N ASN A 108 -9.21 12.39 6.79
CA ASN A 108 -8.06 11.94 5.99
C ASN A 108 -7.38 10.73 6.62
N THR A 109 -7.22 10.71 7.95
CA THR A 109 -6.68 9.56 8.67
C THR A 109 -7.56 8.33 8.52
N ALA A 110 -8.87 8.47 8.65
CA ALA A 110 -9.82 7.36 8.47
C ALA A 110 -9.80 6.80 7.03
N ILE A 111 -9.70 7.67 6.03
CA ILE A 111 -9.57 7.29 4.61
C ILE A 111 -8.25 6.54 4.38
N MET A 112 -7.13 7.06 4.90
CA MET A 112 -5.82 6.43 4.80
C MET A 112 -5.81 5.05 5.45
N ASP A 113 -6.31 4.93 6.67
CA ASP A 113 -6.39 3.66 7.40
C ASP A 113 -7.19 2.62 6.62
N LYS A 114 -8.34 3.02 6.07
CA LYS A 114 -9.17 2.12 5.27
C LYS A 114 -8.52 1.77 3.94
N ALA A 115 -7.86 2.72 3.29
CA ALA A 115 -7.10 2.47 2.05
C ALA A 115 -5.98 1.46 2.29
N ASN A 116 -5.20 1.62 3.36
CA ASN A 116 -4.14 0.70 3.74
C ASN A 116 -4.69 -0.71 4.06
N ALA A 117 -5.81 -0.79 4.79
CA ALA A 117 -6.45 -2.07 5.10
C ALA A 117 -6.95 -2.80 3.84
N VAL A 118 -7.57 -2.07 2.91
CA VAL A 118 -8.05 -2.64 1.64
C VAL A 118 -6.86 -3.05 0.76
N PHE A 119 -5.82 -2.23 0.65
CA PHE A 119 -4.60 -2.52 -0.11
C PHE A 119 -3.92 -3.81 0.35
N LEU A 120 -3.84 -4.05 1.65
CA LEU A 120 -3.16 -5.23 2.19
C LEU A 120 -4.08 -6.44 2.33
N GLN A 121 -5.33 -6.28 2.76
CA GLN A 121 -6.18 -7.39 3.19
C GLN A 121 -7.50 -7.54 2.41
N ASN A 122 -7.71 -6.81 1.30
CA ASN A 122 -8.95 -6.99 0.55
C ASN A 122 -9.12 -8.48 0.17
N PRO A 123 -10.27 -9.11 0.50
CA PRO A 123 -10.50 -10.48 0.12
C PRO A 123 -10.54 -10.62 -1.41
N LYS A 124 -10.12 -11.79 -1.90
CA LYS A 124 -10.21 -12.10 -3.33
C LYS A 124 -11.69 -12.06 -3.75
N PRO A 125 -12.06 -11.23 -4.73
CA PRO A 125 -13.43 -11.17 -5.20
C PRO A 125 -13.80 -12.46 -5.96
N SER A 126 -15.08 -12.82 -5.96
CA SER A 126 -15.61 -13.93 -6.76
C SER A 126 -15.66 -13.65 -8.26
N GLY A 127 -15.24 -12.48 -8.72
CA GLY A 127 -15.11 -12.05 -10.11
C GLY A 127 -14.08 -10.92 -10.22
N GLU A 128 -13.69 -10.60 -11.44
CA GLU A 128 -12.70 -9.55 -11.74
C GLU A 128 -13.30 -8.14 -11.60
N THR A 129 -13.78 -7.79 -10.41
CA THR A 129 -14.44 -6.51 -10.15
C THR A 129 -13.74 -5.65 -9.09
N SER A 130 -12.68 -6.17 -8.49
CA SER A 130 -12.00 -5.53 -7.37
C SER A 130 -10.58 -6.06 -7.24
N PRO A 131 -9.60 -5.22 -6.89
CA PRO A 131 -8.25 -5.70 -6.64
C PRO A 131 -8.19 -6.60 -5.40
N THR A 132 -7.35 -7.63 -5.43
CA THR A 132 -7.09 -8.52 -4.29
C THR A 132 -6.02 -7.90 -3.40
N GLY A 133 -6.19 -7.96 -2.09
CA GLY A 133 -5.19 -7.48 -1.13
C GLY A 133 -3.89 -8.26 -1.21
N LEU A 134 -2.76 -7.59 -0.97
CA LEU A 134 -1.43 -8.19 -1.17
C LEU A 134 -1.18 -9.45 -0.33
N PHE A 135 -1.81 -9.59 0.84
CA PHE A 135 -1.73 -10.81 1.66
C PHE A 135 -2.65 -11.96 1.19
N ASN A 136 -3.56 -11.69 0.25
CA ASN A 136 -4.57 -12.64 -0.22
C ASN A 136 -4.38 -13.03 -1.69
N LEU A 137 -3.26 -12.65 -2.29
CA LEU A 137 -2.90 -12.99 -3.67
C LEU A 137 -2.64 -14.49 -3.81
N ASP A 138 -3.05 -15.04 -4.96
CA ASP A 138 -2.63 -16.39 -5.36
C ASP A 138 -1.22 -16.37 -5.97
N ASN A 139 -0.61 -17.54 -6.04
CA ASN A 139 0.68 -17.78 -6.67
C ASN A 139 1.85 -16.96 -6.07
N VAL A 140 1.70 -16.44 -4.85
CA VAL A 140 2.81 -15.86 -4.11
C VAL A 140 3.66 -16.96 -3.47
N ASN A 141 4.94 -16.68 -3.22
CA ASN A 141 5.75 -17.61 -2.41
C ASN A 141 5.21 -17.64 -0.98
N THR A 142 5.12 -18.82 -0.40
CA THR A 142 4.62 -18.96 0.98
C THR A 142 5.67 -19.67 1.84
N GLY A 143 5.77 -19.27 3.09
CA GLY A 143 6.65 -19.89 4.08
C GLY A 143 6.04 -19.86 5.47
N THR A 144 6.57 -20.66 6.37
CA THR A 144 6.21 -20.65 7.78
C THR A 144 7.46 -20.47 8.61
N LEU A 145 7.48 -19.44 9.45
CA LEU A 145 8.54 -19.16 10.38
C LEU A 145 8.19 -19.81 11.72
N SER A 146 9.02 -20.76 12.14
CA SER A 146 8.87 -21.47 13.41
C SER A 146 10.23 -21.57 14.09
N GLY A 147 10.50 -20.68 15.04
CA GLY A 147 11.72 -20.69 15.86
C GLY A 147 13.01 -20.27 15.16
N SER A 148 13.07 -20.09 13.84
CA SER A 148 14.21 -19.56 13.10
C SER A 148 13.77 -18.48 12.10
N LEU A 149 14.72 -17.69 11.60
CA LEU A 149 14.47 -16.65 10.59
C LEU A 149 14.68 -17.17 9.16
N ASP A 150 14.93 -18.44 8.96
CA ASP A 150 15.31 -19.03 7.67
C ASP A 150 14.24 -18.81 6.60
N ALA A 151 12.96 -18.92 6.97
CA ALA A 151 11.85 -18.69 6.05
C ALA A 151 11.86 -17.30 5.39
N ILE A 152 12.41 -16.27 6.07
CA ILE A 152 12.57 -14.93 5.51
C ILE A 152 13.67 -14.95 4.45
N VAL A 153 14.78 -15.59 4.74
CA VAL A 153 15.91 -15.72 3.81
C VAL A 153 15.51 -16.53 2.58
N GLU A 154 14.78 -17.63 2.77
CA GLU A 154 14.22 -18.45 1.70
C GLU A 154 13.23 -17.65 0.83
N GLY A 155 12.37 -16.84 1.47
CA GLY A 155 11.45 -15.95 0.76
C GLY A 155 12.17 -14.91 -0.10
N ILE A 156 13.21 -14.27 0.43
CA ILE A 156 14.07 -13.32 -0.31
C ILE A 156 14.76 -14.03 -1.49
N ALA A 157 15.32 -15.21 -1.25
CA ALA A 157 15.99 -16.01 -2.28
C ALA A 157 15.01 -16.45 -3.38
N ALA A 158 13.79 -16.86 -3.03
CA ALA A 158 12.75 -17.27 -3.98
C ALA A 158 12.33 -16.10 -4.90
N ILE A 159 12.16 -14.89 -4.34
CA ILE A 159 11.87 -13.69 -5.12
C ILE A 159 13.02 -13.36 -6.07
N SER A 160 14.25 -13.33 -5.56
CA SER A 160 15.43 -12.96 -6.33
C SER A 160 15.74 -13.96 -7.45
N SER A 161 15.51 -15.26 -7.22
CA SER A 161 15.68 -16.31 -8.23
C SER A 161 14.75 -16.15 -9.44
N LYS A 162 13.62 -15.47 -9.26
CA LYS A 162 12.64 -15.15 -10.31
C LYS A 162 12.86 -13.75 -10.91
N GLY A 163 13.98 -13.11 -10.57
CA GLY A 163 14.35 -11.78 -11.08
C GLY A 163 13.64 -10.62 -10.39
N GLY A 164 12.97 -10.86 -9.24
CA GLY A 164 12.42 -9.80 -8.40
C GLY A 164 13.51 -9.17 -7.52
N THR A 165 13.24 -7.95 -7.07
CA THR A 165 14.11 -7.20 -6.14
C THR A 165 13.30 -6.81 -4.91
N PRO A 166 13.41 -7.56 -3.79
CA PRO A 166 12.72 -7.22 -2.57
C PRO A 166 13.05 -5.79 -2.13
N THR A 167 12.03 -4.98 -1.84
CA THR A 167 12.20 -3.57 -1.46
C THR A 167 11.87 -3.31 0.00
N SER A 168 10.98 -4.09 0.60
CA SER A 168 10.53 -3.91 1.98
C SER A 168 9.89 -5.17 2.55
N ILE A 169 9.76 -5.19 3.88
CA ILE A 169 9.02 -6.22 4.60
C ILE A 169 7.87 -5.53 5.35
N ILE A 170 6.63 -5.90 5.03
CA ILE A 170 5.43 -5.30 5.62
C ILE A 170 4.85 -6.24 6.67
N MET A 171 4.61 -5.74 7.88
CA MET A 171 4.03 -6.54 8.95
C MET A 171 3.31 -5.69 10.00
N ASN A 172 2.56 -6.36 10.87
CA ASN A 172 1.93 -5.75 12.03
C ASN A 172 2.94 -5.57 13.18
N HIS A 173 2.73 -4.57 14.04
CA HIS A 173 3.53 -4.34 15.24
C HIS A 173 3.60 -5.57 16.17
N GLY A 174 2.47 -6.32 16.30
CA GLY A 174 2.44 -7.56 17.08
C GLY A 174 3.30 -8.67 16.48
N THR A 175 3.34 -8.78 15.15
CA THR A 175 4.23 -9.71 14.44
C THR A 175 5.69 -9.34 14.63
N TRP A 176 6.02 -8.04 14.53
CA TRP A 176 7.37 -7.55 14.81
C TRP A 176 7.81 -7.86 16.25
N ALA A 177 6.95 -7.63 17.24
CA ALA A 177 7.24 -7.97 18.63
C ALA A 177 7.51 -9.47 18.80
N LYS A 178 6.76 -10.35 18.12
CA LYS A 178 7.01 -11.80 18.12
C LYS A 178 8.39 -12.15 17.55
N LEU A 179 8.81 -11.48 16.47
CA LEU A 179 10.15 -11.70 15.89
C LEU A 179 11.27 -11.26 16.84
N LEU A 180 11.11 -10.13 17.52
CA LEU A 180 12.09 -9.65 18.52
C LEU A 180 12.22 -10.57 19.74
N LEU A 181 11.18 -11.33 20.06
CA LEU A 181 11.18 -12.29 21.16
C LEU A 181 11.84 -13.63 20.79
N LEU A 182 12.19 -13.87 19.52
CA LEU A 182 12.91 -15.06 19.11
C LEU A 182 14.32 -15.06 19.70
N LYS A 183 14.71 -16.19 20.30
CA LYS A 183 16.00 -16.36 20.96
C LYS A 183 16.71 -17.60 20.44
N TYR A 184 18.02 -17.53 20.39
CA TYR A 184 18.85 -18.72 20.24
C TYR A 184 18.76 -19.63 21.48
N LYS A 185 19.23 -20.88 21.37
CA LYS A 185 19.25 -21.83 22.48
C LYS A 185 20.06 -21.36 23.71
N ASP A 186 20.96 -20.41 23.49
CA ASP A 186 21.76 -19.79 24.55
C ASP A 186 21.09 -18.57 25.21
N GLY A 187 19.84 -18.26 24.82
CA GLY A 187 19.05 -17.20 25.38
C GLY A 187 19.28 -15.80 24.75
N ARG A 188 20.23 -15.67 23.81
CA ARG A 188 20.47 -14.41 23.09
C ARG A 188 19.34 -14.14 22.10
N PRO A 189 18.89 -12.87 21.93
CA PRO A 189 17.92 -12.52 20.90
C PRO A 189 18.49 -12.80 19.51
N MET A 190 17.67 -13.34 18.60
CA MET A 190 18.06 -13.56 17.20
C MET A 190 18.12 -12.24 16.43
N ILE A 191 17.25 -11.31 16.77
CA ILE A 191 17.23 -9.96 16.22
C ILE A 191 17.63 -9.01 17.35
N ALA A 192 18.78 -8.35 17.20
CA ALA A 192 19.24 -7.32 18.11
C ALA A 192 19.23 -5.99 17.38
N PRO A 193 18.08 -5.26 17.35
CA PRO A 193 18.06 -3.94 16.77
C PRO A 193 18.96 -3.02 17.59
N SER A 194 19.89 -2.34 16.92
CA SER A 194 20.67 -1.28 17.55
C SER A 194 19.73 -0.13 17.86
N VAL A 195 19.49 0.12 19.12
CA VAL A 195 18.65 1.23 19.60
C VAL A 195 19.28 2.61 19.22
N ALA A 196 20.57 2.61 18.92
CA ALA A 196 21.34 3.83 18.66
C ALA A 196 21.41 4.22 17.16
N ASP A 197 21.32 3.26 16.24
CA ASP A 197 21.82 3.49 14.89
C ASP A 197 20.75 3.61 13.78
N SER A 198 19.48 3.26 14.03
CA SER A 198 18.46 3.39 12.98
C SER A 198 17.06 3.63 13.54
N PRO A 199 16.43 4.76 13.19
CA PRO A 199 15.02 5.01 13.54
C PRO A 199 14.06 4.07 12.82
N THR A 200 14.47 3.47 11.68
CA THR A 200 13.66 2.54 10.91
C THR A 200 14.16 1.11 11.14
N PRO A 201 13.31 0.18 11.60
CA PRO A 201 13.71 -1.21 11.77
C PRO A 201 14.08 -1.81 10.41
N MET A 202 15.19 -2.55 10.37
CA MET A 202 15.68 -3.23 9.18
C MET A 202 15.86 -4.73 9.47
N LEU A 203 15.60 -5.57 8.46
CA LEU A 203 15.78 -7.00 8.54
C LEU A 203 16.39 -7.49 7.23
N TYR A 204 17.58 -8.13 7.31
CA TYR A 204 18.35 -8.56 6.14
C TYR A 204 18.60 -7.46 5.08
N GLY A 205 18.81 -6.22 5.53
CA GLY A 205 19.03 -5.08 4.65
C GLY A 205 17.75 -4.48 4.05
N LEU A 206 16.58 -5.03 4.36
CA LEU A 206 15.28 -4.51 3.92
C LEU A 206 14.62 -3.68 5.03
N PRO A 207 14.07 -2.52 4.72
CA PRO A 207 13.30 -1.73 5.69
C PRO A 207 12.01 -2.47 6.07
N VAL A 208 11.70 -2.45 7.36
CA VAL A 208 10.48 -3.04 7.90
C VAL A 208 9.41 -1.97 8.03
N VAL A 209 8.32 -2.14 7.31
CA VAL A 209 7.16 -1.25 7.34
C VAL A 209 6.14 -1.79 8.33
N LEU A 210 6.04 -1.13 9.48
CA LEU A 210 5.12 -1.49 10.54
C LEU A 210 3.78 -0.78 10.33
N THR A 211 2.70 -1.56 10.21
CA THR A 211 1.36 -1.01 10.02
C THR A 211 0.30 -1.83 10.73
N LYS A 212 -0.68 -1.15 11.32
CA LYS A 212 -1.87 -1.81 11.89
C LYS A 212 -2.75 -2.49 10.83
N ALA A 213 -2.58 -2.11 9.57
CA ALA A 213 -3.35 -2.66 8.45
C ALA A 213 -2.87 -4.04 8.00
N ALA A 214 -1.68 -4.50 8.41
CA ALA A 214 -1.20 -5.86 8.11
C ALA A 214 -1.86 -6.89 9.04
N PRO A 215 -2.14 -8.12 8.54
CA PRO A 215 -2.71 -9.18 9.37
C PRO A 215 -1.73 -9.62 10.46
N GLU A 216 -2.28 -10.09 11.57
CA GLU A 216 -1.49 -10.65 12.66
C GLU A 216 -0.80 -11.94 12.24
N SER A 217 0.40 -12.16 12.79
CA SER A 217 1.19 -13.39 12.55
C SER A 217 1.52 -13.66 11.09
N LYS A 218 1.50 -12.63 10.24
CA LYS A 218 1.97 -12.72 8.86
C LYS A 218 2.89 -11.55 8.55
N LEU A 219 3.83 -11.79 7.65
CA LEU A 219 4.66 -10.75 7.04
C LEU A 219 4.66 -10.94 5.51
N LEU A 220 4.79 -9.84 4.80
CA LEU A 220 4.90 -9.80 3.34
C LEU A 220 6.26 -9.24 2.97
N ILE A 221 7.05 -10.00 2.21
CA ILE A 221 8.24 -9.50 1.52
C ILE A 221 7.75 -8.96 0.19
N ASN A 222 7.87 -7.65 0.02
CA ASN A 222 7.31 -6.91 -1.11
C ASN A 222 8.39 -6.48 -2.09
N ASP A 223 8.09 -6.63 -3.39
CA ASP A 223 8.78 -5.91 -4.46
C ASP A 223 7.83 -4.83 -4.99
N ALA A 224 8.08 -3.58 -4.61
CA ALA A 224 7.21 -2.45 -4.97
C ALA A 224 7.15 -2.20 -6.49
N ASN A 225 8.13 -2.65 -7.26
CA ASN A 225 8.13 -2.49 -8.72
C ASN A 225 7.14 -3.43 -9.41
N GLU A 226 6.84 -4.56 -8.78
CA GLU A 226 5.89 -5.55 -9.30
C GLU A 226 4.43 -5.20 -8.99
N VAL A 227 4.21 -4.31 -8.02
CA VAL A 227 2.89 -3.83 -7.64
C VAL A 227 2.58 -2.54 -8.38
N ILE A 228 1.74 -2.62 -9.41
CA ILE A 228 1.27 -1.45 -10.14
C ILE A 228 0.04 -0.90 -9.43
N SER A 229 0.01 0.42 -9.22
CA SER A 229 -1.15 1.09 -8.62
C SER A 229 -1.62 2.27 -9.46
N ALA A 230 -2.90 2.56 -9.29
CA ALA A 230 -3.56 3.75 -9.78
C ALA A 230 -4.25 4.47 -8.62
N VAL A 231 -4.05 5.76 -8.51
CA VAL A 231 -4.55 6.57 -7.41
C VAL A 231 -5.31 7.79 -7.93
N GLY A 232 -6.42 8.12 -7.29
CA GLY A 232 -7.17 9.34 -7.55
C GLY A 232 -6.83 10.44 -6.55
N SER A 233 -7.39 11.63 -6.75
CA SER A 233 -7.34 12.70 -5.75
C SER A 233 -8.27 12.39 -4.57
N VAL A 234 -7.93 12.90 -3.40
CA VAL A 234 -8.84 12.94 -2.25
C VAL A 234 -9.79 14.12 -2.45
N LYS A 235 -11.10 13.83 -2.52
CA LYS A 235 -12.15 14.83 -2.70
C LYS A 235 -12.87 15.05 -1.39
N LEU A 236 -12.92 16.30 -0.94
CA LEU A 236 -13.66 16.73 0.23
C LEU A 236 -14.87 17.56 -0.25
N ASN A 237 -16.06 17.15 0.14
CA ASN A 237 -17.31 17.83 -0.20
C ASN A 237 -18.11 18.11 1.07
N GLY A 238 -18.53 19.33 1.26
CA GLY A 238 -19.42 19.72 2.34
C GLY A 238 -20.85 19.98 1.86
N SER A 239 -21.82 19.71 2.73
CA SER A 239 -23.23 20.02 2.48
C SER A 239 -23.88 20.57 3.75
N GLU A 240 -24.58 21.69 3.59
CA GLU A 240 -25.43 22.31 4.62
C GLU A 240 -26.86 21.78 4.56
N ASP A 241 -27.27 21.26 3.40
CA ASP A 241 -28.66 20.89 3.14
C ASP A 241 -28.99 19.44 3.56
N ALA A 242 -27.98 18.59 3.70
CA ALA A 242 -28.17 17.14 3.91
C ALA A 242 -28.93 16.81 5.21
N GLU A 243 -28.74 17.60 6.29
CA GLU A 243 -29.44 17.49 7.57
C GLU A 243 -30.02 18.84 8.02
N PHE A 244 -30.66 19.55 7.09
CA PHE A 244 -31.23 20.89 7.31
C PHE A 244 -32.14 20.99 8.55
N SER A 245 -32.98 19.97 8.78
CA SER A 245 -33.90 19.92 9.92
C SER A 245 -33.23 19.83 11.29
N LYS A 246 -31.93 19.50 11.33
CA LYS A 246 -31.17 19.33 12.58
C LYS A 246 -30.05 20.35 12.74
N ASP A 247 -30.00 21.37 11.86
CA ASP A 247 -28.97 22.41 11.84
C ASP A 247 -27.55 21.85 11.86
N LYS A 248 -27.29 20.88 10.95
CA LYS A 248 -26.01 20.19 10.85
C LYS A 248 -25.35 20.34 9.49
N TYR A 249 -24.03 20.36 9.52
CA TYR A 249 -23.17 20.31 8.35
C TYR A 249 -22.57 18.92 8.19
N MET A 250 -22.59 18.39 6.96
CA MET A 250 -21.98 17.11 6.63
C MET A 250 -20.74 17.31 5.78
N LEU A 251 -19.62 16.72 6.19
CA LEU A 251 -18.38 16.67 5.43
C LEU A 251 -18.14 15.26 4.92
N ARG A 252 -18.00 15.08 3.61
CA ARG A 252 -17.71 13.80 2.96
C ARG A 252 -16.33 13.83 2.35
N GLY A 253 -15.49 12.88 2.75
CA GLY A 253 -14.23 12.56 2.09
C GLY A 253 -14.36 11.34 1.20
N THR A 254 -13.78 11.37 0.01
CA THR A 254 -13.72 10.23 -0.90
C THR A 254 -12.35 10.11 -1.53
N PHE A 255 -11.85 8.88 -1.60
CA PHE A 255 -10.60 8.53 -2.25
C PHE A 255 -10.80 7.27 -3.09
N ARG A 256 -10.22 7.22 -4.28
CA ARG A 256 -10.27 6.05 -5.14
C ARG A 256 -8.86 5.55 -5.40
N LEU A 257 -8.67 4.23 -5.25
CA LEU A 257 -7.41 3.56 -5.49
C LEU A 257 -7.65 2.21 -6.18
N GLY A 258 -6.67 1.76 -6.93
CA GLY A 258 -6.62 0.45 -7.54
C GLY A 258 -5.20 -0.06 -7.60
N TRP A 259 -5.01 -1.37 -7.65
CA TRP A 259 -3.70 -1.99 -7.80
C TRP A 259 -3.82 -3.35 -8.46
N GLY A 260 -2.70 -3.80 -9.00
CA GLY A 260 -2.51 -5.12 -9.57
C GLY A 260 -1.07 -5.55 -9.39
N VAL A 261 -0.79 -6.83 -9.44
CA VAL A 261 0.55 -7.39 -9.32
C VAL A 261 0.91 -8.10 -10.61
N ILE A 262 2.01 -7.70 -11.24
CA ILE A 262 2.45 -8.25 -12.54
C ILE A 262 2.90 -9.69 -12.37
N HIS A 263 3.81 -9.92 -11.41
CA HIS A 263 4.38 -11.23 -11.11
C HIS A 263 4.17 -11.54 -9.62
N PRO A 264 3.05 -12.18 -9.23
CA PRO A 264 2.77 -12.50 -7.83
C PRO A 264 3.85 -13.39 -7.20
N ASP A 265 4.52 -14.20 -8.00
CA ASP A 265 5.62 -15.07 -7.57
C ASP A 265 6.93 -14.31 -7.22
N ARG A 266 6.97 -12.99 -7.42
CA ARG A 266 8.01 -12.08 -6.92
C ARG A 266 7.65 -11.40 -5.60
N LEU A 267 6.62 -11.90 -4.95
CA LEU A 267 6.25 -11.56 -3.57
C LEU A 267 6.29 -12.82 -2.70
N ALA A 268 6.46 -12.65 -1.38
CA ALA A 268 6.40 -13.76 -0.46
C ALA A 268 5.59 -13.41 0.80
N VAL A 269 4.65 -14.30 1.16
CA VAL A 269 3.86 -14.20 2.39
C VAL A 269 4.35 -15.27 3.36
N ILE A 270 4.84 -14.86 4.52
CA ILE A 270 5.36 -15.77 5.54
C ILE A 270 4.46 -15.70 6.76
N THR A 271 4.05 -16.88 7.24
CA THR A 271 3.28 -17.02 8.48
C THR A 271 4.23 -17.20 9.66
N VAL A 272 4.08 -16.37 10.70
CA VAL A 272 4.89 -16.42 11.90
C VAL A 272 4.13 -17.21 12.97
N THR A 273 4.66 -18.37 13.35
CA THR A 273 4.14 -19.19 14.44
C THR A 273 4.99 -19.01 15.68
N THR A 274 4.35 -18.89 16.84
CA THR A 274 5.04 -18.66 18.13
C THR A 274 5.38 -19.93 18.89
N SER A 275 5.16 -21.11 18.30
CA SER A 275 5.54 -22.36 18.98
C SER A 275 7.06 -22.53 18.93
N PRO A 276 7.75 -22.61 20.07
CA PRO A 276 9.12 -23.10 20.07
C PRO A 276 9.07 -24.55 19.60
N THR A 277 9.86 -24.88 18.60
CA THR A 277 10.14 -26.27 18.30
C THR A 277 10.89 -26.82 19.52
N GLU A 278 10.33 -27.82 20.22
CA GLU A 278 10.98 -28.59 21.27
C GLU A 278 12.29 -29.22 20.79
#